data_4f081c746dece16191e3e15cc63adead
#
_entry.id   4f081c746dece16191e3e15cc63adead
#
_cell.length_a   1.000
_cell.length_b   1.000
_cell.length_c   1.000
_cell.angle_alpha   90.00
_cell.angle_beta   90.00
_cell.angle_gamma   90.00
#
_symmetry.space_group_name_H-M   'P 1'
#
loop_
_entity.id
_entity.type
_entity.pdbx_description
1 polymer ?
#
loop_
_entity_poly.entity_id
_entity_poly.type
_entity_poly.pdbx_seq_one_letter_code
_entity_poly.pdbx_strand_id
1 'polypeptide(L)'
;MLAFGMLGDQARAETDSAHAVAVVHTDYVAQVSILTHLAEIMRRQRTGKIVVFSSVAGVRVRRANYVYGSAKAGLDGFASGLGDALHGSGVQLMLVRPGFVIGKMTEGMSPAPMSSTPSQVADAVVRGLNSGATRVWVPRILQPVFFVMRLLPQTIWRRMPR
;
A
#
# COMPACT_ATOMS: atom_id res chain seq x y z
N MET A 1 -6.27 -10.15 7.27
CA MET A 1 -5.11 -9.51 6.62
C MET A 1 -5.24 -9.69 5.10
N LEU A 2 -5.16 -8.60 4.33
CA LEU A 2 -5.16 -8.61 2.87
C LEU A 2 -3.75 -8.35 2.39
N ALA A 3 -3.10 -9.37 1.82
CA ALA A 3 -1.69 -9.33 1.41
C ALA A 3 -1.48 -9.80 -0.04
N PHE A 4 -2.53 -9.77 -0.86
CA PHE A 4 -2.41 -10.06 -2.28
C PHE A 4 -2.22 -8.77 -3.10
N GLY A 5 -1.64 -8.90 -4.28
CA GLY A 5 -1.40 -7.81 -5.21
C GLY A 5 -0.48 -8.25 -6.34
N MET A 6 -0.36 -7.41 -7.35
CA MET A 6 0.56 -7.61 -8.46
C MET A 6 1.24 -6.29 -8.84
N LEU A 7 2.56 -6.34 -9.04
CA LEU A 7 3.30 -5.15 -9.49
C LEU A 7 2.95 -4.79 -10.94
N GLY A 8 2.69 -5.81 -11.75
CA GLY A 8 2.52 -5.68 -13.19
C GLY A 8 3.82 -5.30 -13.90
N ASP A 9 3.74 -5.21 -15.21
CA ASP A 9 4.80 -4.70 -16.06
C ASP A 9 4.43 -3.29 -16.52
N GLN A 10 5.16 -2.28 -16.06
CA GLN A 10 4.87 -0.88 -16.37
C GLN A 10 5.04 -0.58 -17.86
N ALA A 11 6.05 -1.14 -18.52
CA ALA A 11 6.27 -0.91 -19.95
C ALA A 11 5.12 -1.48 -20.79
N ARG A 12 4.65 -2.68 -20.44
CA ARG A 12 3.47 -3.27 -21.05
C ARG A 12 2.21 -2.45 -20.76
N ALA A 13 2.03 -1.99 -19.53
CA ALA A 13 0.85 -1.21 -19.13
C ALA A 13 0.74 0.15 -19.85
N GLU A 14 1.85 0.67 -20.41
CA GLU A 14 1.84 1.92 -21.19
C GLU A 14 1.13 1.77 -22.55
N THR A 15 1.01 0.56 -23.07
CA THR A 15 0.41 0.28 -24.40
C THR A 15 -0.72 -0.76 -24.36
N ASP A 16 -0.85 -1.52 -23.29
CA ASP A 16 -1.86 -2.56 -23.08
C ASP A 16 -2.80 -2.15 -21.95
N SER A 17 -3.95 -1.57 -22.32
CA SER A 17 -4.96 -1.12 -21.35
C SER A 17 -5.55 -2.29 -20.55
N ALA A 18 -5.67 -3.49 -21.15
CA ALA A 18 -6.19 -4.65 -20.43
C ALA A 18 -5.24 -5.06 -19.29
N HIS A 19 -3.92 -5.04 -19.55
CA HIS A 19 -2.92 -5.27 -18.50
C HIS A 19 -2.96 -4.19 -17.41
N ALA A 20 -3.05 -2.91 -17.80
CA ALA A 20 -3.16 -1.82 -16.84
C ALA A 20 -4.39 -1.96 -15.94
N VAL A 21 -5.56 -2.26 -16.53
CA VAL A 21 -6.81 -2.48 -15.81
C VAL A 21 -6.71 -3.70 -14.88
N ALA A 22 -6.08 -4.79 -15.31
CA ALA A 22 -5.89 -5.98 -14.46
C ALA A 22 -5.08 -5.66 -13.19
N VAL A 23 -4.02 -4.84 -13.29
CA VAL A 23 -3.26 -4.37 -12.13
C VAL A 23 -4.15 -3.55 -11.19
N VAL A 24 -4.88 -2.57 -11.72
CA VAL A 24 -5.78 -1.72 -10.91
C VAL A 24 -6.89 -2.55 -10.28
N HIS A 25 -7.47 -3.49 -11.02
CA HIS A 25 -8.50 -4.38 -10.49
C HIS A 25 -8.00 -5.21 -9.32
N THR A 26 -6.82 -5.83 -9.44
CA THR A 26 -6.26 -6.67 -8.38
C THR A 26 -5.85 -5.85 -7.17
N ASP A 27 -5.13 -4.74 -7.37
CA ASP A 27 -4.53 -3.97 -6.28
C ASP A 27 -5.45 -2.95 -5.62
N TYR A 28 -6.60 -2.66 -6.24
CA TYR A 28 -7.56 -1.70 -5.72
C TYR A 28 -8.98 -2.26 -5.69
N VAL A 29 -9.60 -2.54 -6.84
CA VAL A 29 -11.03 -2.86 -6.92
C VAL A 29 -11.38 -4.12 -6.11
N ALA A 30 -10.63 -5.20 -6.28
CA ALA A 30 -10.84 -6.44 -5.54
C ALA A 30 -10.64 -6.24 -4.03
N GLN A 31 -9.66 -5.43 -3.64
CA GLN A 31 -9.42 -5.13 -2.23
C GLN A 31 -10.54 -4.26 -1.63
N VAL A 32 -11.06 -3.28 -2.35
CA VAL A 32 -12.23 -2.50 -1.93
C VAL A 32 -13.43 -3.41 -1.66
N SER A 33 -13.72 -4.31 -2.60
CA SER A 33 -14.83 -5.26 -2.46
C SER A 33 -14.70 -6.11 -1.19
N ILE A 34 -13.54 -6.75 -0.99
CA ILE A 34 -13.30 -7.61 0.18
C ILE A 34 -13.33 -6.79 1.48
N LEU A 35 -12.69 -5.62 1.51
CA LEU A 35 -12.63 -4.77 2.71
C LEU A 35 -14.01 -4.28 3.12
N THR A 36 -14.88 -3.95 2.17
CA THR A 36 -16.26 -3.54 2.45
C THR A 36 -17.03 -4.66 3.15
N HIS A 37 -16.96 -5.90 2.65
CA HIS A 37 -17.62 -7.04 3.28
C HIS A 37 -17.02 -7.37 4.66
N LEU A 38 -15.69 -7.39 4.78
CA LEU A 38 -15.04 -7.67 6.06
C LEU A 38 -15.36 -6.62 7.12
N ALA A 39 -15.38 -5.34 6.73
CA ALA A 39 -15.70 -4.25 7.63
C ALA A 39 -17.14 -4.36 8.16
N GLU A 40 -18.09 -4.73 7.30
CA GLU A 40 -19.48 -4.94 7.70
C GLU A 40 -19.62 -6.10 8.70
N ILE A 41 -19.01 -7.25 8.40
CA ILE A 41 -19.04 -8.42 9.28
C ILE A 41 -18.43 -8.08 10.65
N MET A 42 -17.23 -7.50 10.68
CA MET A 42 -16.53 -7.18 11.91
C MET A 42 -17.23 -6.08 12.71
N ARG A 43 -17.85 -5.10 12.03
CA ARG A 43 -18.65 -4.06 12.70
C ARG A 43 -19.84 -4.67 13.45
N ARG A 44 -20.54 -5.67 12.86
CA ARG A 44 -21.61 -6.40 13.55
C ARG A 44 -21.08 -7.20 14.74
N GLN A 45 -19.89 -7.78 14.62
CA GLN A 45 -19.23 -8.51 15.71
C GLN A 45 -18.69 -7.57 16.81
N ARG A 46 -18.59 -6.28 16.55
CA ARG A 46 -17.98 -5.26 17.43
C ARG A 46 -16.54 -5.57 17.83
N THR A 47 -15.84 -6.36 17.04
CA THR A 47 -14.44 -6.72 17.28
C THR A 47 -13.79 -7.14 15.98
N GLY A 48 -12.50 -6.83 15.84
CA GLY A 48 -11.70 -7.28 14.72
C GLY A 48 -10.48 -6.41 14.45
N LYS A 49 -9.52 -7.00 13.74
CA LYS A 49 -8.33 -6.28 13.25
C LYS A 49 -8.17 -6.50 11.76
N ILE A 50 -8.21 -5.43 10.99
CA ILE A 50 -8.01 -5.41 9.54
C ILE A 50 -6.61 -4.87 9.27
N VAL A 51 -5.80 -5.60 8.48
CA VAL A 51 -4.48 -5.15 8.02
C VAL A 51 -4.52 -5.04 6.51
N VAL A 52 -4.22 -3.85 6.00
CA VAL A 52 -4.21 -3.51 4.57
C VAL A 52 -2.80 -3.14 4.15
N PHE A 53 -2.30 -3.79 3.10
CA PHE A 53 -0.99 -3.48 2.52
C PHE A 53 -1.13 -2.53 1.33
N SER A 54 -0.86 -1.25 1.58
CA SER A 54 -0.60 -0.24 0.56
C SER A 54 0.88 -0.31 0.12
N SER A 55 1.46 0.78 -0.24
CA SER A 55 2.87 0.94 -0.58
C SER A 55 3.27 2.41 -0.49
N VAL A 56 4.55 2.68 -0.30
CA VAL A 56 5.09 4.03 -0.50
C VAL A 56 4.88 4.55 -1.93
N ALA A 57 4.73 3.66 -2.91
CA ALA A 57 4.39 4.01 -4.29
C ALA A 57 3.03 4.71 -4.41
N GLY A 58 2.09 4.42 -3.50
CA GLY A 58 0.79 5.10 -3.44
C GLY A 58 0.83 6.46 -2.75
N VAL A 59 1.86 6.75 -1.96
CA VAL A 59 2.00 8.04 -1.26
C VAL A 59 2.40 9.16 -2.22
N ARG A 60 3.32 8.87 -3.13
CA ARG A 60 3.71 9.76 -4.23
C ARG A 60 3.99 8.92 -5.47
N VAL A 61 3.07 8.94 -6.41
CA VAL A 61 3.14 8.13 -7.63
C VAL A 61 4.29 8.61 -8.53
N ARG A 62 5.06 7.65 -9.07
CA ARG A 62 6.19 7.89 -9.98
C ARG A 62 5.90 7.36 -11.38
N ARG A 63 6.52 7.98 -12.39
CA ARG A 63 6.41 7.54 -13.79
C ARG A 63 6.90 6.10 -14.02
N ALA A 64 7.81 5.61 -13.16
CA ALA A 64 8.37 4.27 -13.25
C ALA A 64 7.36 3.15 -12.98
N ASN A 65 6.28 3.44 -12.26
CA ASN A 65 5.27 2.46 -11.85
C ASN A 65 3.91 3.12 -11.56
N TYR A 66 3.48 4.04 -12.45
CA TYR A 66 2.30 4.85 -12.17
C TYR A 66 1.00 4.04 -12.16
N VAL A 67 0.91 2.94 -12.88
CA VAL A 67 -0.29 2.08 -12.86
C VAL A 67 -0.43 1.42 -11.49
N TYR A 68 0.62 0.74 -11.02
CA TYR A 68 0.68 0.17 -9.67
C TYR A 68 0.53 1.26 -8.59
N GLY A 69 1.28 2.34 -8.74
CA GLY A 69 1.26 3.45 -7.78
C GLY A 69 -0.11 4.09 -7.64
N SER A 70 -0.86 4.27 -8.74
CA SER A 70 -2.22 4.81 -8.70
C SER A 70 -3.20 3.85 -8.01
N ALA A 71 -3.11 2.55 -8.27
CA ALA A 71 -3.91 1.54 -7.58
C ALA A 71 -3.65 1.55 -6.06
N LYS A 72 -2.37 1.61 -5.67
CA LYS A 72 -1.99 1.70 -4.24
C LYS A 72 -2.37 3.04 -3.61
N ALA A 73 -2.39 4.14 -4.37
CA ALA A 73 -2.89 5.43 -3.89
C ALA A 73 -4.41 5.40 -3.63
N GLY A 74 -5.17 4.79 -4.54
CA GLY A 74 -6.60 4.54 -4.35
C GLY A 74 -6.88 3.69 -3.11
N LEU A 75 -6.16 2.57 -2.96
CA LEU A 75 -6.28 1.70 -1.80
C LEU A 75 -5.90 2.41 -0.48
N ASP A 76 -4.86 3.23 -0.51
CA ASP A 76 -4.40 4.01 0.65
C ASP A 76 -5.47 5.00 1.11
N GLY A 77 -6.08 5.73 0.17
CA GLY A 77 -7.18 6.64 0.43
C GLY A 77 -8.43 5.92 0.95
N PHE A 78 -8.82 4.82 0.28
CA PHE A 78 -9.96 4.01 0.72
C PHE A 78 -9.77 3.46 2.13
N ALA A 79 -8.61 2.83 2.40
CA ALA A 79 -8.32 2.25 3.71
C ALA A 79 -8.23 3.31 4.83
N SER A 80 -7.73 4.52 4.51
CA SER A 80 -7.74 5.63 5.46
C SER A 80 -9.17 6.05 5.83
N GLY A 81 -10.03 6.29 4.83
CA GLY A 81 -11.43 6.65 5.05
C GLY A 81 -12.22 5.53 5.76
N LEU A 82 -11.98 4.26 5.39
CA LEU A 82 -12.59 3.12 6.06
C LEU A 82 -12.15 3.03 7.53
N GLY A 83 -10.86 3.30 7.82
CA GLY A 83 -10.35 3.33 9.19
C GLY A 83 -11.06 4.38 10.04
N ASP A 84 -11.29 5.57 9.49
CA ASP A 84 -12.03 6.65 10.16
C ASP A 84 -13.51 6.25 10.37
N ALA A 85 -14.15 5.61 9.37
CA ALA A 85 -15.53 5.13 9.48
C ALA A 85 -15.72 3.97 10.47
N LEU A 86 -14.65 3.24 10.78
CA LEU A 86 -14.65 2.16 11.79
C LEU A 86 -14.33 2.67 13.21
N HIS A 87 -14.02 3.96 13.39
CA HIS A 87 -13.72 4.51 14.70
C HIS A 87 -14.88 4.28 15.68
N GLY A 88 -14.58 3.82 16.88
CA GLY A 88 -15.58 3.52 17.91
C GLY A 88 -16.41 2.23 17.70
N SER A 89 -16.23 1.51 16.58
CA SER A 89 -16.98 0.29 16.27
C SER A 89 -16.45 -0.99 16.95
N GLY A 90 -15.31 -0.91 17.60
CA GLY A 90 -14.58 -2.08 18.12
C GLY A 90 -13.66 -2.74 17.06
N VAL A 91 -13.65 -2.24 15.83
CA VAL A 91 -12.79 -2.74 14.74
C VAL A 91 -11.62 -1.80 14.52
N GLN A 92 -10.41 -2.34 14.55
CA GLN A 92 -9.18 -1.61 14.24
C GLN A 92 -8.75 -1.86 12.79
N LEU A 93 -8.47 -0.80 12.02
CA LEU A 93 -7.82 -0.92 10.74
C LEU A 93 -6.39 -0.40 10.83
N MET A 94 -5.43 -1.21 10.36
CA MET A 94 -4.03 -0.84 10.26
C MET A 94 -3.58 -0.82 8.81
N LEU A 95 -3.12 0.34 8.35
CA LEU A 95 -2.58 0.57 7.02
C LEU A 95 -1.06 0.44 7.04
N VAL A 96 -0.53 -0.52 6.29
CA VAL A 96 0.90 -0.78 6.18
C VAL A 96 1.42 -0.20 4.87
N ARG A 97 2.48 0.60 4.93
CA ARG A 97 3.15 1.24 3.79
C ARG A 97 4.60 0.74 3.69
N PRO A 98 4.82 -0.44 3.08
CA PRO A 98 6.17 -0.91 2.83
C PRO A 98 6.83 -0.11 1.71
N GLY A 99 8.16 0.00 1.79
CA GLY A 99 9.00 0.35 0.66
C GLY A 99 9.21 -0.84 -0.27
N PHE A 100 10.42 -0.94 -0.86
CA PHE A 100 10.80 -2.09 -1.64
C PHE A 100 10.99 -3.30 -0.72
N VAL A 101 10.26 -4.39 -0.97
CA VAL A 101 10.38 -5.64 -0.22
C VAL A 101 11.04 -6.67 -1.11
N ILE A 102 12.18 -7.21 -0.65
CA ILE A 102 12.93 -8.24 -1.38
C ILE A 102 12.15 -9.56 -1.27
N GLY A 103 11.48 -9.96 -2.36
CA GLY A 103 10.65 -11.16 -2.37
C GLY A 103 10.18 -11.49 -3.79
N LYS A 104 9.25 -12.43 -3.91
CA LYS A 104 8.78 -12.95 -5.20
C LYS A 104 8.26 -11.86 -6.16
N MET A 105 7.58 -10.84 -5.64
CA MET A 105 7.02 -9.75 -6.47
C MET A 105 8.11 -8.86 -7.08
N THR A 106 9.29 -8.81 -6.49
CA THR A 106 10.44 -7.98 -6.90
C THR A 106 11.61 -8.82 -7.41
N GLU A 107 11.37 -10.09 -7.71
CA GLU A 107 12.39 -11.00 -8.25
C GLU A 107 12.93 -10.47 -9.58
N GLY A 108 14.25 -10.50 -9.75
CA GLY A 108 14.92 -9.93 -10.92
C GLY A 108 15.13 -8.41 -10.90
N MET A 109 14.58 -7.70 -9.90
CA MET A 109 14.79 -6.26 -9.75
C MET A 109 15.97 -5.97 -8.80
N SER A 110 16.73 -4.92 -9.09
CA SER A 110 17.76 -4.44 -8.16
C SER A 110 17.11 -3.85 -6.90
N PRO A 111 17.55 -4.27 -5.69
CA PRO A 111 17.01 -3.72 -4.45
C PRO A 111 17.18 -2.20 -4.37
N ALA A 112 16.11 -1.51 -4.01
CA ALA A 112 16.14 -0.08 -3.79
C ALA A 112 16.84 0.26 -2.45
N PRO A 113 17.36 1.48 -2.27
CA PRO A 113 17.81 1.93 -0.95
C PRO A 113 16.70 1.75 0.11
N MET A 114 17.07 1.34 1.31
CA MET A 114 16.14 1.07 2.40
C MET A 114 15.13 -0.05 2.11
N SER A 115 15.51 -1.05 1.32
CA SER A 115 14.73 -2.27 1.12
C SER A 115 14.53 -3.02 2.44
N SER A 116 13.45 -3.78 2.52
CA SER A 116 13.12 -4.64 3.67
C SER A 116 12.93 -6.09 3.22
N THR A 117 13.14 -7.02 4.13
CA THR A 117 12.76 -8.42 3.91
C THR A 117 11.30 -8.67 4.32
N PRO A 118 10.66 -9.75 3.84
CA PRO A 118 9.32 -10.13 4.29
C PRO A 118 9.22 -10.30 5.81
N SER A 119 10.26 -10.85 6.45
CA SER A 119 10.33 -11.01 7.91
C SER A 119 10.29 -9.64 8.62
N GLN A 120 11.09 -8.68 8.17
CA GLN A 120 11.09 -7.33 8.74
C GLN A 120 9.71 -6.65 8.61
N VAL A 121 9.01 -6.89 7.49
CA VAL A 121 7.65 -6.38 7.30
C VAL A 121 6.68 -7.06 8.28
N ALA A 122 6.76 -8.40 8.41
CA ALA A 122 5.92 -9.17 9.33
C ALA A 122 6.12 -8.72 10.79
N ASP A 123 7.37 -8.56 11.22
CA ASP A 123 7.71 -8.08 12.57
C ASP A 123 7.14 -6.67 12.83
N ALA A 124 7.22 -5.79 11.83
CA ALA A 124 6.66 -4.44 11.96
C ALA A 124 5.13 -4.46 12.05
N VAL A 125 4.46 -5.36 11.32
CA VAL A 125 3.01 -5.58 11.37
C VAL A 125 2.60 -6.09 12.76
N VAL A 126 3.29 -7.09 13.29
CA VAL A 126 3.01 -7.65 14.62
C VAL A 126 3.18 -6.60 15.70
N ARG A 127 4.28 -5.85 15.68
CA ARG A 127 4.49 -4.73 16.62
C ARG A 127 3.40 -3.67 16.50
N GLY A 128 2.99 -3.33 15.28
CA GLY A 128 1.91 -2.38 15.03
C GLY A 128 0.57 -2.85 15.58
N LEU A 129 0.22 -4.12 15.38
CA LEU A 129 -1.01 -4.72 15.92
C LEU A 129 -1.03 -4.73 17.45
N ASN A 130 0.11 -5.02 18.10
CA ASN A 130 0.23 -5.06 19.55
C ASN A 130 0.16 -3.67 20.18
N SER A 131 0.67 -2.65 19.47
CA SER A 131 0.63 -1.25 19.96
C SER A 131 -0.65 -0.49 19.60
N GLY A 132 -1.58 -1.11 18.86
CA GLY A 132 -2.79 -0.41 18.40
C GLY A 132 -2.53 0.62 17.28
N ALA A 133 -1.41 0.51 16.56
CA ALA A 133 -1.07 1.45 15.50
C ALA A 133 -2.06 1.40 14.34
N THR A 134 -2.48 2.56 13.85
CA THR A 134 -3.34 2.68 12.67
C THR A 134 -2.55 2.77 11.36
N ARG A 135 -1.27 3.16 11.43
CA ARG A 135 -0.36 3.29 10.27
C ARG A 135 1.02 2.77 10.62
N VAL A 136 1.58 1.97 9.71
CA VAL A 136 2.92 1.39 9.86
C VAL A 136 3.71 1.61 8.57
N TRP A 137 4.92 2.17 8.69
CA TRP A 137 5.86 2.34 7.59
C TRP A 137 7.02 1.36 7.76
N VAL A 138 7.43 0.72 6.67
CA VAL A 138 8.49 -0.29 6.72
C VAL A 138 9.52 -0.05 5.61
N PRO A 139 10.74 0.32 5.98
CA PRO A 139 11.20 0.74 7.32
C PRO A 139 10.63 2.12 7.72
N ARG A 140 10.63 2.41 9.01
CA ARG A 140 10.03 3.63 9.57
C ARG A 140 10.60 4.93 9.00
N ILE A 141 11.85 4.93 8.58
CA ILE A 141 12.52 6.09 7.97
C ILE A 141 11.81 6.58 6.69
N LEU A 142 11.04 5.72 6.02
CA LEU A 142 10.29 6.11 4.82
C LEU A 142 9.19 7.13 5.12
N GLN A 143 8.71 7.21 6.36
CA GLN A 143 7.68 8.18 6.73
C GLN A 143 8.16 9.63 6.54
N PRO A 144 9.24 10.11 7.18
CA PRO A 144 9.74 11.47 6.95
C PRO A 144 10.24 11.66 5.52
N VAL A 145 10.87 10.66 4.91
CA VAL A 145 11.32 10.73 3.51
C VAL A 145 10.16 11.03 2.56
N PHE A 146 9.07 10.27 2.64
CA PHE A 146 7.91 10.47 1.77
C PHE A 146 7.10 11.72 2.15
N PHE A 147 7.14 12.17 3.40
CA PHE A 147 6.59 13.47 3.78
C PHE A 147 7.28 14.60 3.00
N VAL A 148 8.61 14.63 3.00
CA VAL A 148 9.38 15.62 2.22
C VAL A 148 9.14 15.45 0.70
N MET A 149 9.16 14.21 0.20
CA MET A 149 8.92 13.94 -1.22
C MET A 149 7.56 14.46 -1.70
N ARG A 150 6.51 14.45 -0.87
CA ARG A 150 5.19 15.00 -1.23
C ARG A 150 5.22 16.50 -1.47
N LEU A 151 6.14 17.22 -0.83
CA LEU A 151 6.27 18.67 -0.95
C LEU A 151 7.07 19.10 -2.18
N LEU A 152 7.78 18.18 -2.84
CA LEU A 152 8.59 18.50 -4.01
C LEU A 152 7.71 19.01 -5.18
N PRO A 153 8.09 20.13 -5.83
CA PRO A 153 7.43 20.61 -7.03
C PRO A 153 7.43 19.55 -8.15
N GLN A 154 6.38 19.53 -8.96
CA GLN A 154 6.24 18.57 -10.05
C GLN A 154 7.39 18.62 -11.08
N THR A 155 7.99 19.78 -11.26
CA THR A 155 9.15 19.95 -12.15
C THR A 155 10.37 19.17 -11.68
N ILE A 156 10.62 19.12 -10.37
CA ILE A 156 11.68 18.32 -9.77
C ILE A 156 11.30 16.84 -9.80
N TRP A 157 10.07 16.51 -9.45
CA TRP A 157 9.57 15.13 -9.42
C TRP A 157 9.67 14.42 -10.78
N ARG A 158 9.41 15.13 -11.87
CA ARG A 158 9.53 14.61 -13.25
C ARG A 158 10.96 14.20 -13.63
N ARG A 159 11.98 14.74 -12.96
CA ARG A 159 13.39 14.43 -13.20
C ARG A 159 13.88 13.20 -12.42
N MET A 160 13.06 12.66 -11.52
CA MET A 160 13.41 11.43 -10.79
C MET A 160 13.59 10.27 -11.78
N PRO A 161 14.58 9.39 -11.57
CA PRO A 161 14.85 8.26 -12.45
C PRO A 161 13.61 7.34 -12.57
N ARG A 162 13.55 6.68 -13.73
CA ARG A 162 12.58 5.61 -13.96
C ARG A 162 12.89 4.39 -13.13
#